data_6d823122b075867407c7b979b0a6db0e
#
_entry.id   6d823122b075867407c7b979b0a6db0e
#
_cell.length_a   1.000
_cell.length_b   1.000
_cell.length_c   1.000
_cell.angle_alpha   90.00
_cell.angle_beta   90.00
_cell.angle_gamma   90.00
#
_symmetry.space_group_name_H-M   'P 1'
#
loop_
_entity.id
_entity.type
_entity.pdbx_description
1 polymer ?
#
loop_
_entity_poly.entity_id
_entity_poly.type
_entity_poly.pdbx_seq_one_letter_code
_entity_poly.pdbx_strand_id
1 'polypeptide(L)'
;MYFKAFRPSAALESYIRSYYYLQIDTDEKAMGQITRYPTDGGPKLIINLGDAFLAGDNENNLKPFSGCRLIGSLSRQLISKTGGRIAFLAIRFIPGKIEPFFNVRGSELTDGSAALDALWGTYGKVFEQRLRNFDTIQQMLTFVECVLLSQLEQQTLLDIEITAALDLIWQTNGQIRINELAEQVGLSLRQFERRFTNLVGLNPKRLCRISRFANILSSFDNSHKQSWVGKAMDGGYSDHAHFIRECKFFTGLSPIIYLAQRSPLEVAVWSKYHSLLADKVGTFSSTTIKNPLLK
;
A
#
# COMPACT_ATOMS: atom_id res chain seq x y z
N MET A 1 -2.22 0.50 21.23
CA MET A 1 -2.15 0.23 19.78
C MET A 1 -1.99 -1.26 19.54
N TYR A 2 -2.86 -1.86 18.76
CA TYR A 2 -2.78 -3.25 18.30
C TYR A 2 -2.52 -3.25 16.79
N PHE A 3 -1.44 -3.94 16.34
CA PHE A 3 -1.10 -4.10 14.93
C PHE A 3 -0.77 -5.57 14.67
N LYS A 4 -1.41 -6.15 13.65
CA LYS A 4 -1.12 -7.51 13.22
C LYS A 4 -1.14 -7.59 11.70
N ALA A 5 -0.14 -8.27 11.13
CA ALA A 5 0.00 -8.47 9.70
C ALA A 5 -0.09 -9.95 9.35
N PHE A 6 -0.59 -10.23 8.13
CA PHE A 6 -0.85 -11.58 7.65
C PHE A 6 -0.40 -11.72 6.19
N ARG A 7 0.02 -12.91 5.81
CA ARG A 7 0.28 -13.27 4.41
C ARG A 7 -1.02 -13.68 3.71
N PRO A 8 -1.16 -13.42 2.41
CA PRO A 8 -2.23 -13.99 1.62
C PRO A 8 -2.06 -15.51 1.48
N SER A 9 -3.15 -16.19 1.13
CA SER A 9 -3.09 -17.57 0.67
C SER A 9 -2.29 -17.69 -0.63
N ALA A 10 -1.77 -18.88 -0.92
CA ALA A 10 -0.97 -19.15 -2.13
C ALA A 10 -1.69 -18.73 -3.43
N ALA A 11 -3.02 -18.84 -3.48
CA ALA A 11 -3.82 -18.44 -4.63
C ALA A 11 -3.86 -16.92 -4.85
N LEU A 12 -3.61 -16.11 -3.83
CA LEU A 12 -3.65 -14.64 -3.86
C LEU A 12 -2.28 -13.98 -3.78
N GLU A 13 -1.20 -14.71 -3.50
CA GLU A 13 0.14 -14.14 -3.31
C GLU A 13 0.72 -13.43 -4.54
N SER A 14 0.27 -13.80 -5.76
CA SER A 14 0.63 -13.11 -7.00
C SER A 14 -0.07 -11.75 -7.19
N TYR A 15 -1.05 -11.42 -6.36
CA TYR A 15 -1.86 -10.21 -6.45
C TYR A 15 -1.77 -9.35 -5.19
N ILE A 16 -1.68 -9.99 -4.03
CA ILE A 16 -1.74 -9.36 -2.71
C ILE A 16 -0.41 -9.55 -2.01
N ARG A 17 0.16 -8.45 -1.55
CA ARG A 17 1.42 -8.46 -0.81
C ARG A 17 1.22 -8.86 0.64
N SER A 18 0.18 -8.32 1.28
CA SER A 18 -0.12 -8.59 2.70
C SER A 18 -1.47 -8.02 3.09
N TYR A 19 -2.00 -8.54 4.18
CA TYR A 19 -3.06 -7.90 4.96
C TYR A 19 -2.47 -7.32 6.23
N TYR A 20 -3.06 -6.26 6.76
CA TYR A 20 -2.78 -5.83 8.12
C TYR A 20 -4.02 -5.23 8.79
N TYR A 21 -4.16 -5.55 10.06
CA TYR A 21 -5.16 -4.96 10.93
C TYR A 21 -4.48 -4.01 11.89
N LEU A 22 -5.05 -2.84 12.03
CA LEU A 22 -4.61 -1.82 12.97
C LEU A 22 -5.79 -1.39 13.83
N GLN A 23 -5.55 -1.27 15.14
CA GLN A 23 -6.45 -0.63 16.07
C GLN A 23 -5.68 0.28 17.02
N ILE A 24 -6.15 1.51 17.17
CA ILE A 24 -5.65 2.47 18.15
C ILE A 24 -6.87 3.06 18.85
N ASP A 25 -6.92 2.85 20.14
CA ASP A 25 -7.84 3.59 21.01
C ASP A 25 -7.17 4.94 21.29
N THR A 26 -7.69 5.99 20.70
CA THR A 26 -7.14 7.33 20.81
C THR A 26 -7.68 7.97 22.08
N ASP A 27 -6.77 8.41 22.93
CA ASP A 27 -7.09 9.34 24.01
C ASP A 27 -7.33 10.75 23.43
N GLU A 28 -7.90 11.66 24.23
CA GLU A 28 -8.18 13.05 23.81
C GLU A 28 -6.95 13.79 23.28
N LYS A 29 -5.74 13.41 23.74
CA LYS A 29 -4.47 14.03 23.31
C LYS A 29 -4.04 13.61 21.90
N ALA A 30 -4.50 12.48 21.42
CA ALA A 30 -4.22 12.01 20.06
C ALA A 30 -5.24 12.53 19.03
N MET A 31 -6.36 13.11 19.49
CA MET A 31 -7.36 13.71 18.59
C MET A 31 -6.76 14.90 17.84
N GLY A 32 -7.00 14.92 16.54
CA GLY A 32 -6.51 15.98 15.66
C GLY A 32 -5.05 15.89 15.26
N GLN A 33 -4.32 14.88 15.71
CA GLN A 33 -2.94 14.66 15.28
C GLN A 33 -2.88 14.28 13.80
N ILE A 34 -1.89 14.85 13.13
CA ILE A 34 -1.60 14.54 11.72
C ILE A 34 -0.60 13.39 11.66
N THR A 35 -0.97 12.35 10.93
CA THR A 35 -0.08 11.24 10.61
C THR A 35 0.22 11.25 9.12
N ARG A 36 1.50 11.14 8.76
CA ARG A 36 1.97 11.08 7.39
C ARG A 36 2.39 9.66 7.04
N TYR A 37 1.85 9.16 5.93
CA TYR A 37 2.17 7.82 5.42
C TYR A 37 2.87 7.98 4.07
N PRO A 38 4.20 7.93 4.01
CA PRO A 38 4.90 7.86 2.74
C PRO A 38 4.38 6.70 1.91
N THR A 39 4.29 6.92 0.60
CA THR A 39 3.80 5.87 -0.29
C THR A 39 4.79 4.72 -0.44
N ASP A 40 4.28 3.53 -0.63
CA ASP A 40 5.01 2.33 -1.06
C ASP A 40 4.74 1.99 -2.55
N GLY A 41 3.98 2.85 -3.23
CA GLY A 41 3.64 2.71 -4.64
C GLY A 41 2.53 1.70 -4.94
N GLY A 42 2.08 0.91 -3.96
CA GLY A 42 1.05 -0.11 -4.16
C GLY A 42 -0.35 0.39 -3.79
N PRO A 43 -1.38 -0.04 -4.54
CA PRO A 43 -2.77 0.23 -4.19
C PRO A 43 -3.20 -0.55 -2.94
N LYS A 44 -4.22 -0.02 -2.24
CA LYS A 44 -4.71 -0.60 -0.99
C LYS A 44 -6.24 -0.52 -0.91
N LEU A 45 -6.88 -1.63 -0.57
CA LEU A 45 -8.27 -1.56 -0.09
C LEU A 45 -8.23 -1.37 1.43
N ILE A 46 -8.75 -0.23 1.88
CA ILE A 46 -8.89 0.09 3.30
C ILE A 46 -10.34 -0.11 3.70
N ILE A 47 -10.56 -0.96 4.69
CA ILE A 47 -11.84 -1.24 5.31
C ILE A 47 -11.82 -0.55 6.67
N ASN A 48 -12.48 0.61 6.77
CA ASN A 48 -12.56 1.35 8.03
C ASN A 48 -13.59 0.71 8.96
N LEU A 49 -13.12 0.22 10.10
CA LEU A 49 -13.90 -0.41 11.16
C LEU A 49 -14.01 0.47 12.42
N GLY A 50 -13.35 1.61 12.40
CA GLY A 50 -13.37 2.64 13.44
C GLY A 50 -14.24 3.82 13.08
N ASP A 51 -13.93 4.96 13.70
CA ASP A 51 -14.58 6.22 13.42
C ASP A 51 -14.12 6.78 12.07
N ALA A 52 -14.90 7.70 11.49
CA ALA A 52 -14.47 8.43 10.31
C ALA A 52 -13.29 9.34 10.66
N PHE A 53 -12.34 9.46 9.74
CA PHE A 53 -11.20 10.35 9.87
C PHE A 53 -11.03 11.20 8.61
N LEU A 54 -10.19 12.19 8.66
CA LEU A 54 -9.87 12.99 7.48
C LEU A 54 -8.61 12.46 6.82
N ALA A 55 -8.59 12.34 5.49
CA ALA A 55 -7.42 11.92 4.71
C ALA A 55 -7.25 12.72 3.44
N GLY A 56 -6.01 12.91 2.98
CA GLY A 56 -5.68 13.65 1.77
C GLY A 56 -4.19 13.59 1.44
N ASP A 57 -3.79 14.32 0.43
CA ASP A 57 -2.40 14.43 -0.03
C ASP A 57 -1.61 15.56 0.68
N ASN A 58 -2.33 16.53 1.21
CA ASN A 58 -1.79 17.64 2.00
C ASN A 58 -2.80 18.09 3.08
N GLU A 59 -2.33 18.87 4.05
CA GLU A 59 -3.12 19.28 5.21
C GLU A 59 -4.32 20.21 4.86
N ASN A 60 -4.25 20.91 3.74
CA ASN A 60 -5.30 21.81 3.29
C ASN A 60 -6.37 21.12 2.42
N ASN A 61 -6.15 19.85 2.05
CA ASN A 61 -7.05 19.08 1.20
C ASN A 61 -7.46 17.75 1.84
N LEU A 62 -7.82 17.80 3.11
CA LEU A 62 -8.30 16.62 3.83
C LEU A 62 -9.80 16.45 3.61
N LYS A 63 -10.21 15.23 3.24
CA LYS A 63 -11.60 14.82 3.01
C LYS A 63 -12.00 13.72 3.97
N PRO A 64 -13.30 13.60 4.31
CA PRO A 64 -13.78 12.49 5.12
C PRO A 64 -13.45 11.14 4.50
N PHE A 65 -12.91 10.24 5.32
CA PHE A 65 -12.62 8.87 4.97
C PHE A 65 -13.41 7.93 5.88
N SER A 66 -14.32 7.18 5.29
CA SER A 66 -15.18 6.22 5.98
C SER A 66 -15.47 5.03 5.07
N GLY A 67 -15.96 3.95 5.65
CA GLY A 67 -16.35 2.75 4.90
C GLY A 67 -15.18 2.02 4.25
N CYS A 68 -15.47 1.33 3.15
CA CYS A 68 -14.50 0.59 2.36
C CYS A 68 -14.08 1.42 1.14
N ARG A 69 -12.78 1.67 0.97
CA ARG A 69 -12.25 2.44 -0.16
C ARG A 69 -11.00 1.79 -0.74
N LEU A 70 -10.99 1.67 -2.07
CA LEU A 70 -9.78 1.35 -2.83
C LEU A 70 -9.00 2.64 -3.05
N ILE A 71 -7.79 2.71 -2.49
CA ILE A 71 -6.81 3.76 -2.74
C ILE A 71 -5.90 3.26 -3.86
N GLY A 72 -5.74 4.02 -4.92
CA GLY A 72 -4.84 3.72 -6.03
C GLY A 72 -3.37 3.87 -5.68
N SER A 73 -2.52 3.70 -6.66
CA SER A 73 -1.08 3.94 -6.52
C SER A 73 -0.83 5.43 -6.28
N LEU A 74 -0.27 5.76 -5.12
CA LEU A 74 0.02 7.14 -4.74
C LEU A 74 1.43 7.54 -5.16
N SER A 75 1.57 8.70 -5.78
CA SER A 75 2.87 9.27 -6.16
C SER A 75 3.55 10.01 -5.00
N ARG A 76 2.79 10.33 -3.94
CA ARG A 76 3.23 11.07 -2.74
C ARG A 76 2.65 10.42 -1.48
N GLN A 77 2.91 11.01 -0.35
CA GLN A 77 2.36 10.60 0.94
C GLN A 77 0.82 10.68 0.98
N LEU A 78 0.24 9.87 1.84
CA LEU A 78 -1.10 10.08 2.36
C LEU A 78 -0.98 10.75 3.73
N ILE A 79 -1.82 11.74 3.99
CA ILE A 79 -1.94 12.38 5.30
C ILE A 79 -3.28 11.99 5.89
N SER A 80 -3.32 11.63 7.16
CA SER A 80 -4.57 11.49 7.91
C SER A 80 -4.59 12.38 9.14
N LYS A 81 -5.79 12.82 9.50
CA LYS A 81 -6.06 13.52 10.75
C LYS A 81 -7.12 12.74 11.50
N THR A 82 -6.76 12.25 12.67
CA THR A 82 -7.63 11.38 13.47
C THR A 82 -8.72 12.18 14.17
N GLY A 83 -9.94 11.62 14.20
CA GLY A 83 -11.09 12.21 14.88
C GLY A 83 -11.69 11.33 15.97
N GLY A 84 -11.09 10.15 16.26
CA GLY A 84 -11.63 9.19 17.22
C GLY A 84 -10.88 7.85 17.16
N ARG A 85 -11.57 6.74 17.47
CA ARG A 85 -11.00 5.38 17.43
C ARG A 85 -10.59 5.00 16.01
N ILE A 86 -9.32 4.69 15.83
CA ILE A 86 -8.80 4.15 14.57
C ILE A 86 -8.91 2.63 14.63
N ALA A 87 -9.61 2.04 13.69
CA ALA A 87 -9.57 0.60 13.44
C ALA A 87 -9.78 0.36 11.94
N PHE A 88 -8.89 -0.38 11.31
CA PHE A 88 -9.07 -0.76 9.91
C PHE A 88 -8.36 -2.06 9.56
N LEU A 89 -8.90 -2.76 8.59
CA LEU A 89 -8.24 -3.83 7.87
C LEU A 89 -7.78 -3.30 6.50
N ALA A 90 -6.51 -3.47 6.18
CA ALA A 90 -5.95 -3.08 4.90
C ALA A 90 -5.49 -4.29 4.10
N ILE A 91 -5.87 -4.32 2.84
CA ILE A 91 -5.40 -5.26 1.82
C ILE A 91 -4.43 -4.51 0.92
N ARG A 92 -3.15 -4.91 0.92
CA ARG A 92 -2.11 -4.30 0.09
C ARG A 92 -1.94 -5.11 -1.18
N PHE A 93 -2.33 -4.55 -2.29
CA PHE A 93 -2.13 -5.17 -3.60
C PHE A 93 -0.71 -4.93 -4.12
N ILE A 94 -0.24 -5.84 -4.94
CA ILE A 94 0.93 -5.63 -5.78
C ILE A 94 0.56 -4.59 -6.83
N PRO A 95 1.39 -3.57 -7.12
CA PRO A 95 1.14 -2.61 -8.18
C PRO A 95 0.80 -3.29 -9.51
N GLY A 96 -0.20 -2.78 -10.22
CA GLY A 96 -0.67 -3.36 -11.48
C GLY A 96 -1.54 -4.62 -11.35
N LYS A 97 -1.93 -5.03 -10.13
CA LYS A 97 -2.68 -6.27 -9.90
C LYS A 97 -4.11 -6.07 -9.35
N ILE A 98 -4.69 -4.88 -9.49
CA ILE A 98 -6.04 -4.59 -8.99
C ILE A 98 -7.16 -4.86 -9.99
N GLU A 99 -6.85 -4.82 -11.29
CA GLU A 99 -7.85 -4.92 -12.36
C GLU A 99 -8.72 -6.19 -12.27
N PRO A 100 -8.19 -7.39 -11.93
CA PRO A 100 -8.99 -8.61 -11.82
C PRO A 100 -10.07 -8.53 -10.72
N PHE A 101 -9.87 -7.69 -9.69
CA PHE A 101 -10.79 -7.59 -8.56
C PHE A 101 -11.81 -6.45 -8.69
N PHE A 102 -11.42 -5.37 -9.38
CA PHE A 102 -12.21 -4.14 -9.37
C PHE A 102 -12.62 -3.65 -10.76
N ASN A 103 -12.17 -4.33 -11.82
CA ASN A 103 -12.38 -3.93 -13.21
C ASN A 103 -11.96 -2.46 -13.47
N VAL A 104 -10.84 -2.06 -12.86
CA VAL A 104 -10.28 -0.70 -12.92
C VAL A 104 -8.78 -0.80 -13.13
N ARG A 105 -8.24 -0.02 -14.07
CA ARG A 105 -6.78 0.03 -14.29
C ARG A 105 -6.09 0.90 -13.27
N GLY A 106 -4.82 0.62 -13.01
CA GLY A 106 -4.04 1.43 -12.08
C GLY A 106 -4.04 2.92 -12.42
N SER A 107 -3.97 3.27 -13.72
CA SER A 107 -3.97 4.65 -14.21
C SER A 107 -5.26 5.42 -13.91
N GLU A 108 -6.38 4.75 -13.76
CA GLU A 108 -7.69 5.38 -13.47
C GLU A 108 -7.83 5.81 -12.01
N LEU A 109 -6.99 5.25 -11.13
CA LEU A 109 -6.96 5.57 -9.69
C LEU A 109 -5.65 6.21 -9.21
N THR A 110 -4.79 6.64 -10.12
CA THR A 110 -3.53 7.29 -9.73
C THR A 110 -3.80 8.52 -8.85
N ASP A 111 -3.13 8.57 -7.69
CA ASP A 111 -3.31 9.62 -6.67
C ASP A 111 -4.77 9.84 -6.22
N GLY A 112 -5.62 8.84 -6.45
CA GLY A 112 -7.04 8.88 -6.15
C GLY A 112 -7.52 7.72 -5.29
N SER A 113 -8.82 7.72 -5.03
CA SER A 113 -9.50 6.62 -4.37
C SER A 113 -10.94 6.51 -4.83
N ALA A 114 -11.49 5.29 -4.81
CA ALA A 114 -12.90 5.02 -5.07
C ALA A 114 -13.54 4.31 -3.86
N ALA A 115 -14.79 4.64 -3.55
CA ALA A 115 -15.56 3.87 -2.59
C ALA A 115 -15.87 2.48 -3.17
N LEU A 116 -15.89 1.46 -2.33
CA LEU A 116 -16.07 0.09 -2.81
C LEU A 116 -17.44 -0.13 -3.46
N ASP A 117 -18.46 0.56 -2.99
CA ASP A 117 -19.81 0.52 -3.59
C ASP A 117 -19.87 1.21 -4.96
N ALA A 118 -18.98 2.16 -5.26
CA ALA A 118 -18.83 2.71 -6.61
C ALA A 118 -18.21 1.73 -7.59
N LEU A 119 -17.38 0.79 -7.11
CA LEU A 119 -16.71 -0.24 -7.91
C LEU A 119 -17.56 -1.53 -8.04
N TRP A 120 -18.15 -1.97 -6.95
CA TRP A 120 -18.89 -3.23 -6.85
C TRP A 120 -20.41 -3.06 -6.72
N GLY A 121 -20.92 -1.83 -6.77
CA GLY A 121 -22.37 -1.55 -6.62
C GLY A 121 -22.91 -2.03 -5.27
N THR A 122 -24.11 -2.61 -5.28
CA THR A 122 -24.75 -3.16 -4.09
C THR A 122 -23.91 -4.23 -3.39
N TYR A 123 -23.09 -4.97 -4.15
CA TYR A 123 -22.18 -5.97 -3.64
C TYR A 123 -21.16 -5.38 -2.66
N GLY A 124 -20.60 -4.21 -2.98
CA GLY A 124 -19.66 -3.49 -2.09
C GLY A 124 -20.30 -3.09 -0.76
N LYS A 125 -21.56 -2.68 -0.77
CA LYS A 125 -22.31 -2.36 0.47
C LYS A 125 -22.52 -3.60 1.33
N VAL A 126 -22.94 -4.71 0.72
CA VAL A 126 -23.14 -5.98 1.44
C VAL A 126 -21.83 -6.50 2.01
N PHE A 127 -20.71 -6.39 1.26
CA PHE A 127 -19.38 -6.76 1.72
C PHE A 127 -18.99 -5.98 2.98
N GLU A 128 -19.14 -4.66 2.97
CA GLU A 128 -18.84 -3.81 4.13
C GLU A 128 -19.71 -4.17 5.35
N GLN A 129 -21.02 -4.34 5.15
CA GLN A 129 -21.94 -4.69 6.24
C GLN A 129 -21.58 -6.04 6.87
N ARG A 130 -21.24 -7.06 6.06
CA ARG A 130 -20.85 -8.38 6.58
C ARG A 130 -19.55 -8.32 7.38
N LEU A 131 -18.57 -7.56 6.92
CA LEU A 131 -17.29 -7.41 7.62
C LEU A 131 -17.47 -6.84 9.03
N ARG A 132 -18.42 -5.93 9.23
CA ARG A 132 -18.70 -5.34 10.53
C ARG A 132 -19.34 -6.31 11.53
N ASN A 133 -19.91 -7.43 11.05
CA ASN A 133 -20.56 -8.45 11.86
C ASN A 133 -19.63 -9.58 12.31
N PHE A 134 -18.36 -9.57 11.92
CA PHE A 134 -17.40 -10.58 12.38
C PHE A 134 -16.72 -10.16 13.67
N ASP A 135 -16.64 -11.08 14.61
CA ASP A 135 -16.05 -10.86 15.93
C ASP A 135 -14.52 -10.95 15.91
N THR A 136 -13.94 -11.63 14.92
CA THR A 136 -12.51 -11.90 14.88
C THR A 136 -11.88 -11.47 13.55
N ILE A 137 -10.64 -11.01 13.63
CA ILE A 137 -9.83 -10.67 12.43
C ILE A 137 -9.70 -11.88 11.49
N GLN A 138 -9.64 -13.09 12.05
CA GLN A 138 -9.53 -14.31 11.29
C GLN A 138 -10.76 -14.54 10.40
N GLN A 139 -11.96 -14.37 10.94
CA GLN A 139 -13.20 -14.46 10.18
C GLN A 139 -13.29 -13.39 9.08
N MET A 140 -12.87 -12.16 9.39
CA MET A 140 -12.78 -11.08 8.38
C MET A 140 -11.85 -11.46 7.23
N LEU A 141 -10.67 -11.97 7.54
CA LEU A 141 -9.69 -12.35 6.51
C LEU A 141 -10.18 -13.52 5.66
N THR A 142 -10.78 -14.56 6.28
CA THR A 142 -11.39 -15.68 5.56
C THR A 142 -12.45 -15.17 4.58
N PHE A 143 -13.32 -14.29 5.03
CA PHE A 143 -14.37 -13.72 4.19
C PHE A 143 -13.78 -12.88 3.04
N VAL A 144 -12.82 -12.01 3.34
CA VAL A 144 -12.13 -11.19 2.32
C VAL A 144 -11.49 -12.07 1.27
N GLU A 145 -10.74 -13.10 1.65
CA GLU A 145 -10.09 -14.00 0.69
C GLU A 145 -11.08 -14.77 -0.17
N CYS A 146 -12.17 -15.29 0.42
CA CYS A 146 -13.22 -15.96 -0.34
C CYS A 146 -13.84 -15.04 -1.40
N VAL A 147 -14.10 -13.78 -1.03
CA VAL A 147 -14.65 -12.80 -1.99
C VAL A 147 -13.63 -12.47 -3.08
N LEU A 148 -12.37 -12.22 -2.73
CA LEU A 148 -11.34 -11.90 -3.73
C LEU A 148 -11.07 -13.08 -4.67
N LEU A 149 -11.05 -14.32 -4.16
CA LEU A 149 -10.91 -15.51 -4.99
C LEU A 149 -12.06 -15.68 -5.99
N SER A 150 -13.29 -15.39 -5.57
CA SER A 150 -14.45 -15.46 -6.49
C SER A 150 -14.39 -14.42 -7.62
N GLN A 151 -13.68 -13.31 -7.43
CA GLN A 151 -13.45 -12.33 -8.50
C GLN A 151 -12.39 -12.81 -9.51
N LEU A 152 -11.36 -13.54 -9.04
CA LEU A 152 -10.31 -14.06 -9.92
C LEU A 152 -10.83 -15.12 -10.92
N GLU A 153 -11.85 -15.88 -10.58
CA GLU A 153 -12.45 -16.88 -11.46
C GLU A 153 -13.02 -16.28 -12.76
N GLN A 154 -13.24 -14.96 -12.80
CA GLN A 154 -13.79 -14.22 -13.93
C GLN A 154 -12.72 -13.71 -14.93
N GLN A 155 -11.45 -13.89 -14.65
CA GLN A 155 -10.25 -13.70 -15.49
C GLN A 155 -9.78 -12.32 -15.95
N THR A 156 -8.49 -12.09 -15.72
CA THR A 156 -7.62 -11.25 -16.57
C THR A 156 -6.23 -11.91 -16.65
N LEU A 157 -5.67 -12.05 -17.85
CA LEU A 157 -4.30 -12.53 -18.05
C LEU A 157 -3.33 -11.49 -17.45
N LEU A 158 -2.43 -11.96 -16.59
CA LEU A 158 -1.38 -11.12 -16.06
C LEU A 158 -0.44 -10.67 -17.19
N ASP A 159 -0.08 -9.39 -17.19
CA ASP A 159 0.97 -8.86 -18.04
C ASP A 159 2.33 -9.33 -17.48
N ILE A 160 2.88 -10.36 -18.14
CA ILE A 160 4.09 -11.06 -17.66
C ILE A 160 5.29 -10.12 -17.67
N GLU A 161 5.45 -9.30 -18.72
CA GLU A 161 6.57 -8.38 -18.87
C GLU A 161 6.54 -7.29 -17.81
N ILE A 162 5.36 -6.72 -17.53
CA ILE A 162 5.23 -5.71 -16.48
C ILE A 162 5.40 -6.34 -15.09
N THR A 163 4.97 -7.59 -14.89
CA THR A 163 5.20 -8.32 -13.65
C THR A 163 6.69 -8.54 -13.42
N ALA A 164 7.43 -9.01 -14.43
CA ALA A 164 8.89 -9.17 -14.35
C ALA A 164 9.61 -7.84 -14.09
N ALA A 165 9.16 -6.76 -14.71
CA ALA A 165 9.72 -5.42 -14.47
C ALA A 165 9.50 -4.97 -13.01
N LEU A 166 8.36 -5.24 -12.42
CA LEU A 166 8.08 -4.95 -11.02
C LEU A 166 9.01 -5.71 -10.09
N ASP A 167 9.24 -7.00 -10.35
CA ASP A 167 10.17 -7.84 -9.57
C ASP A 167 11.59 -7.30 -9.64
N LEU A 168 12.06 -6.90 -10.82
CA LEU A 168 13.37 -6.27 -11.00
C LEU A 168 13.50 -4.95 -10.25
N ILE A 169 12.46 -4.10 -10.25
CA ILE A 169 12.44 -2.86 -9.48
C ILE A 169 12.63 -3.15 -7.98
N TRP A 170 11.95 -4.16 -7.43
CA TRP A 170 12.08 -4.49 -6.00
C TRP A 170 13.41 -5.18 -5.68
N GLN A 171 13.87 -6.11 -6.50
CA GLN A 171 15.17 -6.78 -6.31
C GLN A 171 16.33 -5.78 -6.30
N THR A 172 16.25 -4.74 -7.14
CA THR A 172 17.27 -3.69 -7.23
C THR A 172 17.02 -2.52 -6.29
N ASN A 173 15.97 -2.58 -5.45
CA ASN A 173 15.53 -1.43 -4.62
C ASN A 173 15.36 -0.13 -5.44
N GLY A 174 14.89 -0.25 -6.67
CA GLY A 174 14.71 0.88 -7.59
C GLY A 174 15.99 1.47 -8.17
N GLN A 175 17.12 0.78 -8.08
CA GLN A 175 18.42 1.24 -8.59
C GLN A 175 18.71 0.79 -10.03
N ILE A 176 17.70 0.45 -10.80
CA ILE A 176 17.80 0.05 -12.19
C ILE A 176 17.47 1.23 -13.14
N ARG A 177 18.13 1.30 -14.29
CA ARG A 177 17.83 2.27 -15.34
C ARG A 177 16.61 1.85 -16.13
N ILE A 178 15.76 2.81 -16.50
CA ILE A 178 14.47 2.49 -17.16
C ILE A 178 14.67 1.86 -18.55
N ASN A 179 15.69 2.28 -19.30
CA ASN A 179 16.05 1.66 -20.58
C ASN A 179 16.45 0.20 -20.41
N GLU A 180 17.33 -0.07 -19.44
CA GLU A 180 17.78 -1.41 -19.08
C GLU A 180 16.60 -2.30 -18.64
N LEU A 181 15.67 -1.75 -17.87
CA LEU A 181 14.48 -2.45 -17.44
C LEU A 181 13.58 -2.84 -18.63
N ALA A 182 13.39 -1.92 -19.59
CA ALA A 182 12.62 -2.18 -20.81
C ALA A 182 13.28 -3.28 -21.66
N GLU A 183 14.59 -3.23 -21.83
CA GLU A 183 15.37 -4.24 -22.57
C GLU A 183 15.26 -5.63 -21.92
N GLN A 184 15.39 -5.72 -20.59
CA GLN A 184 15.32 -7.00 -19.86
C GLN A 184 13.96 -7.67 -19.99
N VAL A 185 12.88 -6.92 -20.17
CA VAL A 185 11.54 -7.47 -20.36
C VAL A 185 11.13 -7.56 -21.84
N GLY A 186 12.05 -7.28 -22.77
CA GLY A 186 11.83 -7.46 -24.21
C GLY A 186 10.89 -6.43 -24.86
N LEU A 187 10.76 -5.24 -24.26
CA LEU A 187 9.89 -4.17 -24.78
C LEU A 187 10.70 -2.95 -25.24
N SER A 188 10.22 -2.26 -26.28
CA SER A 188 10.72 -0.92 -26.56
C SER A 188 10.38 0.01 -25.39
N LEU A 189 11.24 1.03 -25.12
CA LEU A 189 11.04 1.97 -24.02
C LEU A 189 9.62 2.57 -24.03
N ARG A 190 9.13 3.01 -25.19
CA ARG A 190 7.79 3.61 -25.35
C ARG A 190 6.65 2.63 -25.02
N GLN A 191 6.76 1.36 -25.47
CA GLN A 191 5.77 0.32 -25.16
C GLN A 191 5.78 0.02 -23.66
N PHE A 192 6.98 -0.12 -23.07
CA PHE A 192 7.17 -0.37 -21.65
C PHE A 192 6.55 0.73 -20.80
N GLU A 193 6.92 2.00 -21.01
CA GLU A 193 6.40 3.12 -20.22
C GLU A 193 4.88 3.24 -20.30
N ARG A 194 4.30 3.06 -21.50
CA ARG A 194 2.86 3.11 -21.71
C ARG A 194 2.13 1.97 -20.98
N ARG A 195 2.57 0.71 -21.16
CA ARG A 195 1.95 -0.46 -20.53
C ARG A 195 2.08 -0.39 -19.01
N PHE A 196 3.30 -0.08 -18.53
CA PHE A 196 3.58 0.04 -17.12
C PHE A 196 2.70 1.10 -16.46
N THR A 197 2.66 2.32 -17.00
CA THR A 197 1.85 3.42 -16.45
C THR A 197 0.36 3.07 -16.45
N ASN A 198 -0.14 2.43 -17.50
CA ASN A 198 -1.54 2.02 -17.59
C ASN A 198 -1.92 1.02 -16.48
N LEU A 199 -1.10 0.01 -16.26
CA LEU A 199 -1.39 -1.04 -15.27
C LEU A 199 -1.10 -0.61 -13.85
N VAL A 200 0.04 0.05 -13.61
CA VAL A 200 0.55 0.38 -12.28
C VAL A 200 -0.05 1.70 -11.75
N GLY A 201 -0.41 2.61 -12.64
CA GLY A 201 -0.85 3.97 -12.30
C GLY A 201 0.30 4.96 -12.08
N LEU A 202 1.53 4.50 -11.99
CA LEU A 202 2.73 5.32 -11.86
C LEU A 202 3.68 5.02 -13.01
N ASN A 203 4.42 6.02 -13.50
CA ASN A 203 5.47 5.72 -14.47
C ASN A 203 6.63 4.95 -13.81
N PRO A 204 7.41 4.16 -14.56
CA PRO A 204 8.46 3.30 -14.02
C PRO A 204 9.48 4.06 -13.17
N LYS A 205 9.91 5.25 -13.63
CA LYS A 205 10.87 6.09 -12.91
C LYS A 205 10.33 6.53 -11.53
N ARG A 206 9.02 6.82 -11.44
CA ARG A 206 8.37 7.19 -10.17
C ARG A 206 8.38 6.00 -9.20
N LEU A 207 8.01 4.80 -9.66
CA LEU A 207 8.01 3.62 -8.82
C LEU A 207 9.42 3.26 -8.35
N CYS A 208 10.44 3.36 -9.21
CA CYS A 208 11.84 3.18 -8.79
C CYS A 208 12.26 4.16 -7.69
N ARG A 209 11.89 5.45 -7.80
CA ARG A 209 12.15 6.45 -6.74
C ARG A 209 11.44 6.10 -5.44
N ILE A 210 10.17 5.68 -5.49
CA ILE A 210 9.40 5.24 -4.32
C ILE A 210 10.06 4.02 -3.68
N SER A 211 10.41 3.00 -4.46
CA SER A 211 11.07 1.78 -3.97
C SER A 211 12.37 2.11 -3.25
N ARG A 212 13.21 2.98 -3.82
CA ARG A 212 14.45 3.44 -3.22
C ARG A 212 14.22 4.17 -1.89
N PHE A 213 13.25 5.09 -1.87
CA PHE A 213 12.91 5.85 -0.66
C PHE A 213 12.35 4.93 0.44
N ALA A 214 11.43 4.02 0.09
CA ALA A 214 10.86 3.05 1.00
C ALA A 214 11.93 2.13 1.62
N ASN A 215 12.89 1.66 0.82
CA ASN A 215 14.01 0.86 1.31
C ASN A 215 14.83 1.60 2.37
N ILE A 216 15.12 2.88 2.17
CA ILE A 216 15.81 3.69 3.17
C ILE A 216 14.97 3.87 4.43
N LEU A 217 13.69 4.25 4.29
CA LEU A 217 12.82 4.46 5.44
C LEU A 217 12.74 3.25 6.36
N SER A 218 12.72 2.07 5.78
CA SER A 218 12.65 0.81 6.49
C SER A 218 13.96 0.45 7.21
N SER A 219 15.10 0.91 6.70
CA SER A 219 16.40 0.72 7.34
C SER A 219 16.59 1.61 8.59
N PHE A 220 15.70 2.59 8.81
CA PHE A 220 15.69 3.41 10.03
C PHE A 220 14.96 2.68 11.15
N ASP A 221 15.63 1.77 11.81
CA ASP A 221 15.19 1.26 13.11
C ASP A 221 15.47 2.28 14.21
N ASN A 222 14.54 2.41 15.18
CA ASN A 222 14.64 3.36 16.27
C ASN A 222 15.83 3.13 17.23
N SER A 223 16.53 2.00 17.08
CA SER A 223 17.59 1.56 18.01
C SER A 223 18.99 2.06 17.70
N HIS A 224 19.26 2.59 16.50
CA HIS A 224 20.62 2.98 16.13
C HIS A 224 20.72 4.42 15.61
N LYS A 225 21.53 5.24 16.30
CA LYS A 225 22.00 6.57 15.87
C LYS A 225 22.92 6.50 14.62
N GLN A 226 22.68 5.57 13.68
CA GLN A 226 23.45 5.58 12.43
C GLN A 226 23.10 6.84 11.66
N SER A 227 24.14 7.52 11.21
CA SER A 227 24.01 8.68 10.32
C SER A 227 23.17 8.30 9.11
N TRP A 228 21.98 8.89 8.99
CA TRP A 228 21.10 8.72 7.84
C TRP A 228 21.77 9.14 6.51
N VAL A 229 22.87 9.90 6.59
CA VAL A 229 23.73 10.28 5.46
C VAL A 229 24.35 9.04 4.81
N GLY A 230 24.96 8.16 5.61
CA GLY A 230 25.55 6.90 5.10
C GLY A 230 24.47 6.01 4.45
N LYS A 231 23.34 5.83 5.14
CA LYS A 231 22.23 5.02 4.62
C LYS A 231 21.64 5.56 3.31
N ALA A 232 21.61 6.88 3.12
CA ALA A 232 21.13 7.48 1.89
C ALA A 232 22.10 7.16 0.72
N MET A 233 23.40 7.24 0.94
CA MET A 233 24.40 6.89 -0.09
C MET A 233 24.33 5.40 -0.44
N ASP A 234 24.23 4.52 0.55
CA ASP A 234 24.06 3.07 0.35
C ASP A 234 22.73 2.76 -0.38
N GLY A 235 21.71 3.58 -0.18
CA GLY A 235 20.40 3.51 -0.85
C GLY A 235 20.39 4.02 -2.30
N GLY A 236 21.56 4.37 -2.90
CA GLY A 236 21.69 4.76 -4.30
C GLY A 236 21.31 6.22 -4.61
N TYR A 237 21.42 7.11 -3.62
CA TYR A 237 21.35 8.55 -3.86
C TYR A 237 22.74 9.10 -4.22
N SER A 238 22.78 9.99 -5.20
CA SER A 238 24.05 10.55 -5.71
C SER A 238 24.79 11.42 -4.69
N ASP A 239 24.01 12.11 -3.86
CA ASP A 239 24.51 13.04 -2.86
C ASP A 239 23.42 13.33 -1.81
N HIS A 240 23.85 14.01 -0.76
CA HIS A 240 23.01 14.40 0.36
C HIS A 240 21.85 15.33 0.00
N ALA A 241 22.12 16.28 -0.89
CA ALA A 241 21.09 17.22 -1.33
C ALA A 241 20.01 16.51 -2.18
N HIS A 242 20.39 15.49 -2.93
CA HIS A 242 19.45 14.64 -3.66
C HIS A 242 18.49 13.92 -2.68
N PHE A 243 19.03 13.28 -1.64
CA PHE A 243 18.18 12.63 -0.64
C PHE A 243 17.25 13.61 0.09
N ILE A 244 17.76 14.81 0.47
CA ILE A 244 16.92 15.84 1.10
C ILE A 244 15.75 16.25 0.18
N ARG A 245 16.00 16.44 -1.12
CA ARG A 245 14.95 16.76 -2.10
C ARG A 245 13.93 15.64 -2.21
N GLU A 246 14.36 14.38 -2.25
CA GLU A 246 13.47 13.22 -2.32
C GLU A 246 12.63 13.09 -1.04
N CYS A 247 13.23 13.25 0.13
CA CYS A 247 12.51 13.20 1.39
C CYS A 247 11.43 14.28 1.48
N LYS A 248 11.77 15.53 1.12
CA LYS A 248 10.79 16.62 1.04
C LYS A 248 9.69 16.32 0.03
N PHE A 249 10.03 15.70 -1.09
CA PHE A 249 9.05 15.34 -2.11
C PHE A 249 8.05 14.30 -1.61
N PHE A 250 8.53 13.24 -0.91
CA PHE A 250 7.69 12.11 -0.47
C PHE A 250 7.03 12.31 0.89
N THR A 251 7.52 13.22 1.73
CA THR A 251 7.02 13.41 3.10
C THR A 251 6.58 14.84 3.39
N GLY A 252 6.86 15.79 2.50
CA GLY A 252 6.65 17.23 2.74
C GLY A 252 7.68 17.85 3.68
N LEU A 253 8.57 17.08 4.30
CA LEU A 253 9.47 17.48 5.38
C LEU A 253 10.93 17.17 5.04
N SER A 254 11.86 17.92 5.67
CA SER A 254 13.27 17.52 5.64
C SER A 254 13.49 16.24 6.47
N PRO A 255 14.55 15.44 6.18
CA PRO A 255 14.77 14.16 6.87
C PRO A 255 14.80 14.29 8.40
N ILE A 256 15.46 15.30 8.94
CA ILE A 256 15.57 15.52 10.39
C ILE A 256 14.19 15.79 10.99
N ILE A 257 13.42 16.69 10.38
CA ILE A 257 12.06 17.03 10.85
C ILE A 257 11.14 15.82 10.71
N TYR A 258 11.17 15.13 9.57
CA TYR A 258 10.37 13.95 9.33
C TYR A 258 10.61 12.87 10.40
N LEU A 259 11.87 12.51 10.66
CA LEU A 259 12.21 11.49 11.65
C LEU A 259 11.80 11.90 13.08
N ALA A 260 11.92 13.19 13.42
CA ALA A 260 11.50 13.70 14.72
C ALA A 260 9.98 13.73 14.92
N GLN A 261 9.21 13.84 13.83
CA GLN A 261 7.75 13.93 13.83
C GLN A 261 7.02 12.63 13.47
N ARG A 262 7.77 11.54 13.22
CA ARG A 262 7.12 10.24 12.91
C ARG A 262 6.20 9.82 14.05
N SER A 263 4.96 9.52 13.69
CA SER A 263 4.01 8.99 14.66
C SER A 263 4.36 7.54 15.04
N PRO A 264 4.00 7.07 16.24
CA PRO A 264 4.15 5.65 16.61
C PRO A 264 3.49 4.70 15.62
N LEU A 265 2.38 5.13 15.05
CA LEU A 265 1.66 4.38 14.01
C LEU A 265 2.47 4.24 12.74
N GLU A 266 3.04 5.33 12.26
CA GLU A 266 3.91 5.31 11.07
C GLU A 266 5.12 4.40 11.28
N VAL A 267 5.78 4.53 12.44
CA VAL A 267 6.90 3.67 12.81
C VAL A 267 6.48 2.19 12.82
N ALA A 268 5.33 1.86 13.39
CA ALA A 268 4.82 0.47 13.42
C ALA A 268 4.52 -0.08 12.03
N VAL A 269 3.93 0.72 11.15
CA VAL A 269 3.64 0.32 9.76
C VAL A 269 4.93 0.07 8.99
N TRP A 270 5.91 0.98 9.07
CA TRP A 270 7.17 0.87 8.31
C TRP A 270 8.13 -0.19 8.87
N SER A 271 8.27 -0.33 10.18
CA SER A 271 9.13 -1.36 10.79
C SER A 271 8.67 -2.77 10.43
N LYS A 272 7.34 -2.97 10.33
CA LYS A 272 6.77 -4.24 9.90
C LYS A 272 6.65 -4.40 8.39
N TYR A 273 6.77 -3.33 7.62
CA TYR A 273 6.83 -3.39 6.16
C TYR A 273 7.95 -4.32 5.68
N HIS A 274 9.12 -4.26 6.29
CA HIS A 274 10.26 -5.12 5.99
C HIS A 274 10.15 -6.53 6.54
N SER A 275 9.59 -6.71 7.74
CA SER A 275 9.39 -8.05 8.27
C SER A 275 8.37 -8.85 7.45
N LEU A 276 7.45 -8.16 6.74
CA LEU A 276 6.52 -8.76 5.79
C LEU A 276 7.18 -9.16 4.46
N LEU A 277 8.30 -8.51 4.11
CA LEU A 277 9.12 -8.88 2.95
C LEU A 277 10.13 -9.97 3.30
N ALA A 278 10.49 -10.14 4.59
CA ALA A 278 11.52 -11.03 5.10
C ALA A 278 10.95 -12.22 5.92
N ASP A 279 10.20 -13.11 5.32
CA ASP A 279 9.97 -14.52 5.73
C ASP A 279 9.36 -14.89 7.10
N LYS A 280 8.81 -13.99 7.91
CA LYS A 280 8.32 -14.36 9.26
C LYS A 280 6.88 -13.97 9.59
N VAL A 281 5.99 -13.92 8.62
CA VAL A 281 4.55 -13.71 8.87
C VAL A 281 3.83 -15.06 8.89
N GLY A 282 2.99 -15.29 9.88
CA GLY A 282 2.19 -16.52 9.97
C GLY A 282 1.32 -16.71 8.72
N THR A 283 1.29 -17.93 8.18
CA THR A 283 0.42 -18.29 7.06
C THR A 283 -1.04 -18.36 7.52
N PHE A 284 -1.92 -17.86 6.67
CA PHE A 284 -3.35 -18.01 6.82
C PHE A 284 -3.81 -19.30 6.10
N SER A 285 -4.58 -20.16 6.76
CA SER A 285 -5.19 -21.34 6.13
C SER A 285 -6.64 -21.00 5.78
N SER A 286 -6.98 -20.93 4.49
CA SER A 286 -8.36 -20.79 4.03
C SER A 286 -9.07 -22.14 4.08
N THR A 287 -10.18 -22.23 4.81
CA THR A 287 -11.09 -23.37 4.71
C THR A 287 -12.02 -23.10 3.52
N THR A 288 -12.26 -24.10 2.69
CA THR A 288 -13.11 -23.98 1.49
C THR A 288 -14.54 -23.54 1.88
N ILE A 289 -14.87 -22.28 1.62
CA ILE A 289 -16.22 -21.75 1.81
C ILE A 289 -16.78 -21.43 0.41
N LYS A 290 -17.96 -21.98 0.09
CA LYS A 290 -18.70 -21.62 -1.13
C LYS A 290 -19.02 -20.12 -1.11
N ASN A 291 -19.02 -19.48 -2.26
CA ASN A 291 -19.19 -18.03 -2.44
C ASN A 291 -20.21 -17.45 -1.45
N PRO A 292 -19.79 -16.64 -0.47
CA PRO A 292 -20.64 -16.24 0.66
C PRO A 292 -21.68 -15.16 0.31
N LEU A 293 -21.64 -14.62 -0.92
CA LEU A 293 -22.50 -13.52 -1.34
C LEU A 293 -23.67 -13.97 -2.25
N LEU A 294 -23.72 -15.26 -2.63
CA LEU A 294 -24.82 -15.82 -3.42
C LEU A 294 -25.98 -16.39 -2.57
N LYS A 295 -26.09 -16.03 -1.30
CA LYS A 295 -27.24 -16.35 -0.46
C LYS A 295 -27.91 -15.09 0.05
#